data_32af0e1127cb7a749e4f2ad90bca477d
#
_entry.id   32af0e1127cb7a749e4f2ad90bca477d
#
_cell.length_a   1.000
_cell.length_b   1.000
_cell.length_c   1.000
_cell.angle_alpha   90.00
_cell.angle_beta   90.00
_cell.angle_gamma   90.00
#
_symmetry.space_group_name_H-M   'P 1'
#
loop_
_entity.id
_entity.type
_entity.pdbx_description
1 polymer ?
#
loop_
_entity_poly.entity_id
_entity_poly.type
_entity_poly.pdbx_seq_one_letter_code
_entity_poly.pdbx_strand_id
1 'polypeptide(L)'
;MMYPASVAIVRYLLLVALAALPAAPLAAADKPTVVATFSVLGDMVANVAADHIDLVTIVGPNGDTELYQPTLADSRTIAGARIVFVNDLNDEFEPWLEPLLKQAGFTGTKVAASRGAKTITGDEEHPISGKEAAPVIDQHAWMDPKNGIVYVRNIAQALAQVDPANAADYRARAAAYIKQLQAVDAWLRTEMTTVPVTKRRVIASHDSLQYLAKASGITLIAINGWTNKSEPSAAELARLSQQIEAEHVHALFLDSITDPRAMERIAKETGAVISGTLYGDSLSKPGGEAGTYIEMVRHDVATLKAGMQKN
;
A
#
# COMPACT_ATOMS: atom_id res chain seq x y z
N MET A 1 36.74 -94.15 29.80
CA MET A 1 37.34 -93.13 30.68
C MET A 1 37.24 -91.80 29.93
N MET A 2 36.80 -90.79 30.55
CA MET A 2 36.68 -89.38 30.11
C MET A 2 35.51 -89.05 29.17
N TYR A 3 34.52 -88.43 29.76
CA TYR A 3 33.48 -87.69 29.09
C TYR A 3 33.94 -86.24 28.82
N PRO A 4 33.62 -85.67 27.75
CA PRO A 4 33.64 -84.18 27.67
C PRO A 4 32.25 -83.59 27.80
N ALA A 5 32.23 -82.53 28.57
CA ALA A 5 31.03 -81.71 28.88
C ALA A 5 30.48 -80.89 27.66
N SER A 6 29.18 -80.98 27.52
CA SER A 6 28.40 -80.13 26.54
C SER A 6 28.17 -78.78 27.15
N VAL A 7 28.66 -77.75 26.52
CA VAL A 7 28.36 -76.36 26.85
C VAL A 7 27.11 -75.91 26.06
N ALA A 8 25.99 -75.68 26.74
CA ALA A 8 24.78 -75.13 26.20
C ALA A 8 24.86 -73.59 26.11
N ILE A 9 24.94 -73.06 24.92
CA ILE A 9 24.86 -71.59 24.67
C ILE A 9 23.41 -71.18 24.65
N VAL A 10 22.93 -70.51 25.69
CA VAL A 10 21.63 -69.88 25.75
C VAL A 10 21.74 -68.51 25.04
N ARG A 11 21.16 -68.40 23.83
CA ARG A 11 21.01 -67.10 23.12
C ARG A 11 19.79 -66.36 23.68
N TYR A 12 20.00 -65.27 24.40
CA TYR A 12 18.99 -64.32 24.76
C TYR A 12 18.66 -63.46 23.53
N LEU A 13 17.50 -63.68 22.95
CA LEU A 13 16.90 -62.75 21.98
C LEU A 13 16.24 -61.59 22.76
N LEU A 14 16.91 -60.43 22.80
CA LEU A 14 16.31 -59.19 23.24
C LEU A 14 15.40 -58.66 22.10
N LEU A 15 14.10 -58.87 22.24
CA LEU A 15 13.08 -58.18 21.44
C LEU A 15 12.95 -56.74 21.94
N VAL A 16 13.59 -55.80 21.23
CA VAL A 16 13.31 -54.36 21.42
C VAL A 16 11.98 -54.08 20.75
N ALA A 17 10.91 -54.03 21.53
CA ALA A 17 9.62 -53.51 21.10
C ALA A 17 9.73 -51.97 20.95
N LEU A 18 10.00 -51.52 19.72
CA LEU A 18 9.90 -50.07 19.37
C LEU A 18 8.43 -49.68 19.41
N ALA A 19 7.99 -49.14 20.56
CA ALA A 19 6.65 -48.58 20.70
C ALA A 19 6.55 -47.38 19.75
N ALA A 20 5.87 -47.55 18.61
CA ALA A 20 5.44 -46.46 17.75
C ALA A 20 4.45 -45.60 18.56
N LEU A 21 4.91 -44.52 19.16
CA LEU A 21 4.05 -43.49 19.70
C LEU A 21 3.20 -42.91 18.51
N PRO A 22 1.89 -42.94 18.58
CA PRO A 22 1.09 -42.23 17.57
C PRO A 22 1.51 -40.76 17.59
N ALA A 23 2.04 -40.26 16.46
CA ALA A 23 2.25 -38.84 16.28
C ALA A 23 0.86 -38.19 16.43
N ALA A 24 0.65 -37.48 17.54
CA ALA A 24 -0.52 -36.64 17.70
C ALA A 24 -0.58 -35.69 16.49
N PRO A 25 -1.72 -35.51 15.83
CA PRO A 25 -1.85 -34.51 14.77
C PRO A 25 -1.40 -33.19 15.38
N LEU A 26 -0.39 -32.55 14.80
CA LEU A 26 -0.03 -31.19 15.13
C LEU A 26 -1.28 -30.38 14.84
N ALA A 27 -1.98 -29.92 15.87
CA ALA A 27 -3.08 -28.99 15.69
C ALA A 27 -2.51 -27.83 14.88
N ALA A 28 -3.10 -27.55 13.73
CA ALA A 28 -2.72 -26.39 12.94
C ALA A 28 -2.82 -25.20 13.90
N ALA A 29 -1.72 -24.54 14.20
CA ALA A 29 -1.74 -23.35 15.03
C ALA A 29 -2.66 -22.35 14.36
N ASP A 30 -3.60 -21.77 15.15
CA ASP A 30 -4.51 -20.74 14.64
C ASP A 30 -3.67 -19.62 14.00
N LYS A 31 -4.02 -19.27 12.76
CA LYS A 31 -3.34 -18.19 12.04
C LYS A 31 -3.50 -16.88 12.80
N PRO A 32 -2.44 -16.09 12.97
CA PRO A 32 -2.58 -14.79 13.62
C PRO A 32 -3.44 -13.86 12.76
N THR A 33 -4.41 -13.19 13.37
CA THR A 33 -5.14 -12.11 12.72
C THR A 33 -4.22 -10.90 12.58
N VAL A 34 -4.10 -10.42 11.34
CA VAL A 34 -3.29 -9.26 10.95
C VAL A 34 -4.20 -8.27 10.24
N VAL A 35 -4.09 -7.01 10.62
CA VAL A 35 -4.87 -5.94 10.03
C VAL A 35 -3.97 -5.01 9.21
N ALA A 36 -4.44 -4.62 8.03
CA ALA A 36 -3.94 -3.50 7.26
C ALA A 36 -5.01 -2.40 7.21
N THR A 37 -4.62 -1.16 7.36
CA THR A 37 -5.59 -0.06 7.46
C THR A 37 -6.26 0.27 6.13
N PHE A 38 -5.56 0.12 5.00
CA PHE A 38 -6.08 0.43 3.66
C PHE A 38 -5.62 -0.57 2.60
N SER A 39 -6.26 -0.53 1.43
CA SER A 39 -6.16 -1.57 0.41
C SER A 39 -4.76 -1.75 -0.18
N VAL A 40 -4.00 -0.68 -0.42
CA VAL A 40 -2.62 -0.76 -0.93
C VAL A 40 -1.72 -1.48 0.06
N LEU A 41 -1.83 -1.13 1.35
CA LEU A 41 -1.08 -1.80 2.40
C LEU A 41 -1.51 -3.25 2.57
N GLY A 42 -2.81 -3.53 2.44
CA GLY A 42 -3.36 -4.88 2.45
C GLY A 42 -2.76 -5.79 1.37
N ASP A 43 -2.62 -5.28 0.14
CA ASP A 43 -1.97 -6.02 -0.96
C ASP A 43 -0.49 -6.30 -0.64
N MET A 44 0.25 -5.32 -0.14
CA MET A 44 1.65 -5.52 0.26
C MET A 44 1.79 -6.59 1.34
N VAL A 45 0.91 -6.58 2.36
CA VAL A 45 0.88 -7.59 3.43
C VAL A 45 0.55 -8.96 2.86
N ALA A 46 -0.46 -9.08 2.00
CA ALA A 46 -0.86 -10.32 1.36
C ALA A 46 0.28 -10.95 0.54
N ASN A 47 1.03 -10.14 -0.21
CA ASN A 47 2.17 -10.60 -1.00
C ASN A 47 3.31 -11.18 -0.14
N VAL A 48 3.50 -10.66 1.08
CA VAL A 48 4.52 -11.13 2.02
C VAL A 48 4.03 -12.31 2.84
N ALA A 49 2.80 -12.25 3.34
CA ALA A 49 2.27 -13.21 4.30
C ALA A 49 1.68 -14.47 3.68
N ALA A 50 1.14 -14.36 2.46
CA ALA A 50 0.33 -15.40 1.80
C ALA A 50 -0.77 -15.94 2.74
N ASP A 51 -0.82 -17.24 2.91
CA ASP A 51 -1.83 -17.95 3.71
C ASP A 51 -1.41 -18.25 5.15
N HIS A 52 -0.30 -17.67 5.63
CA HIS A 52 0.16 -17.87 7.01
C HIS A 52 -0.61 -17.03 8.05
N ILE A 53 -1.41 -16.08 7.62
CA ILE A 53 -2.17 -15.17 8.48
C ILE A 53 -3.63 -15.09 8.04
N ASP A 54 -4.48 -14.61 8.94
CA ASP A 54 -5.84 -14.15 8.62
C ASP A 54 -5.76 -12.62 8.44
N LEU A 55 -5.64 -12.19 7.18
CA LEU A 55 -5.53 -10.77 6.84
C LEU A 55 -6.90 -10.12 6.72
N VAL A 56 -7.08 -9.01 7.42
CA VAL A 56 -8.24 -8.11 7.26
C VAL A 56 -7.76 -6.72 6.85
N THR A 57 -8.34 -6.18 5.80
CA THR A 57 -8.13 -4.79 5.36
C THR A 57 -9.33 -3.96 5.78
N ILE A 58 -9.12 -2.93 6.61
CA ILE A 58 -10.23 -2.11 7.15
C ILE A 58 -10.88 -1.30 6.02
N VAL A 59 -10.10 -0.47 5.33
CA VAL A 59 -10.59 0.29 4.18
C VAL A 59 -10.26 -0.48 2.91
N GLY A 60 -11.26 -1.13 2.37
CA GLY A 60 -11.13 -1.98 1.18
C GLY A 60 -10.95 -1.20 -0.12
N PRO A 61 -10.88 -1.90 -1.25
CA PRO A 61 -10.78 -1.31 -2.58
C PRO A 61 -11.87 -0.27 -2.88
N ASN A 62 -11.48 0.82 -3.54
CA ASN A 62 -12.30 2.02 -3.83
C ASN A 62 -12.80 2.73 -2.57
N GLY A 63 -12.23 2.46 -1.40
CA GLY A 63 -12.55 3.15 -0.16
C GLY A 63 -11.66 4.38 0.04
N ASP A 64 -12.23 5.43 0.61
CA ASP A 64 -11.51 6.62 1.04
C ASP A 64 -11.06 6.44 2.49
N THR A 65 -9.74 6.41 2.73
CA THR A 65 -9.15 6.18 4.05
C THR A 65 -9.29 7.40 4.95
N GLU A 66 -9.22 8.59 4.40
CA GLU A 66 -9.30 9.84 5.18
C GLU A 66 -10.68 10.12 5.73
N LEU A 67 -11.72 9.76 4.95
CA LEU A 67 -13.12 9.99 5.29
C LEU A 67 -13.80 8.75 5.89
N TYR A 68 -13.06 7.66 6.09
CA TYR A 68 -13.60 6.40 6.60
C TYR A 68 -14.20 6.55 7.99
N GLN A 69 -15.36 5.92 8.19
CA GLN A 69 -16.05 5.86 9.49
C GLN A 69 -16.01 4.42 10.00
N PRO A 70 -15.20 4.12 11.05
CA PRO A 70 -15.09 2.77 11.59
C PRO A 70 -16.40 2.21 12.14
N THR A 71 -16.58 0.92 11.96
CA THR A 71 -17.75 0.17 12.41
C THR A 71 -17.45 -0.61 13.71
N LEU A 72 -18.50 -1.15 14.34
CA LEU A 72 -18.34 -2.09 15.46
C LEU A 72 -17.62 -3.39 15.04
N ALA A 73 -17.73 -3.79 13.77
CA ALA A 73 -16.99 -4.94 13.24
C ALA A 73 -15.50 -4.67 13.21
N ASP A 74 -15.10 -3.48 12.78
CA ASP A 74 -13.68 -3.07 12.75
C ASP A 74 -13.09 -3.06 14.18
N SER A 75 -13.83 -2.55 15.16
CA SER A 75 -13.41 -2.56 16.56
C SER A 75 -13.17 -3.98 17.07
N ARG A 76 -14.04 -4.94 16.72
CA ARG A 76 -13.85 -6.35 17.09
C ARG A 76 -12.65 -6.98 16.41
N THR A 77 -12.45 -6.69 15.13
CA THR A 77 -11.29 -7.15 14.37
C THR A 77 -9.99 -6.64 14.97
N ILE A 78 -9.92 -5.34 15.25
CA ILE A 78 -8.77 -4.68 15.90
C ILE A 78 -8.49 -5.29 17.28
N ALA A 79 -9.51 -5.53 18.09
CA ALA A 79 -9.35 -6.13 19.44
C ALA A 79 -8.67 -7.51 19.40
N GLY A 80 -8.90 -8.30 18.35
CA GLY A 80 -8.31 -9.63 18.15
C GLY A 80 -6.99 -9.64 17.35
N ALA A 81 -6.57 -8.50 16.81
CA ALA A 81 -5.41 -8.45 15.94
C ALA A 81 -4.07 -8.58 16.69
N ARG A 82 -3.15 -9.36 16.13
CA ARG A 82 -1.75 -9.45 16.62
C ARG A 82 -0.92 -8.29 16.12
N ILE A 83 -1.18 -7.83 14.89
CA ILE A 83 -0.54 -6.67 14.27
C ILE A 83 -1.61 -5.83 13.59
N VAL A 84 -1.42 -4.51 13.68
CA VAL A 84 -2.08 -3.53 12.81
C VAL A 84 -0.99 -2.79 12.05
N PHE A 85 -0.94 -3.00 10.74
CA PHE A 85 -0.10 -2.24 9.82
C PHE A 85 -0.78 -0.94 9.45
N VAL A 86 -0.04 0.17 9.54
CA VAL A 86 -0.50 1.54 9.34
C VAL A 86 0.48 2.31 8.46
N ASN A 87 0.03 3.42 7.89
CA ASN A 87 0.91 4.33 7.18
C ASN A 87 1.78 5.16 8.15
N ASP A 88 1.15 5.88 9.09
CA ASP A 88 1.81 6.62 10.20
C ASP A 88 2.83 7.68 9.74
N LEU A 89 2.57 8.38 8.63
CA LEU A 89 3.39 9.51 8.18
C LEU A 89 2.84 10.85 8.67
N ASN A 90 1.54 10.97 8.73
CA ASN A 90 0.81 12.06 9.39
C ASN A 90 -0.55 11.55 9.88
N ASP A 91 -1.21 12.33 10.75
CA ASP A 91 -2.48 11.95 11.37
C ASP A 91 -3.69 12.20 10.46
N GLU A 92 -3.49 12.78 9.27
CA GLU A 92 -4.57 13.19 8.37
C GLU A 92 -5.09 12.05 7.50
N PHE A 93 -4.24 11.06 7.18
CA PHE A 93 -4.61 9.93 6.33
C PHE A 93 -5.47 8.89 7.04
N GLU A 94 -5.17 8.61 8.32
CA GLU A 94 -5.86 7.61 9.14
C GLU A 94 -6.43 8.24 10.42
N PRO A 95 -7.22 9.33 10.36
CA PRO A 95 -7.63 10.12 11.54
C PRO A 95 -8.50 9.34 12.50
N TRP A 96 -9.14 8.28 12.04
CA TRP A 96 -10.00 7.38 12.81
C TRP A 96 -9.24 6.30 13.57
N LEU A 97 -7.96 6.08 13.27
CA LEU A 97 -7.21 4.91 13.74
C LEU A 97 -6.94 4.93 15.25
N GLU A 98 -6.33 5.99 15.77
CA GLU A 98 -6.01 6.08 17.19
C GLU A 98 -7.25 6.00 18.10
N PRO A 99 -8.36 6.70 17.78
CA PRO A 99 -9.63 6.49 18.50
C PRO A 99 -10.13 5.04 18.45
N LEU A 100 -10.02 4.38 17.28
CA LEU A 100 -10.46 3.00 17.11
C LEU A 100 -9.59 2.02 17.91
N LEU A 101 -8.27 2.14 17.87
CA LEU A 101 -7.34 1.31 18.65
C LEU A 101 -7.64 1.41 20.15
N LYS A 102 -7.87 2.62 20.64
CA LYS A 102 -8.23 2.88 22.04
C LYS A 102 -9.59 2.29 22.39
N GLN A 103 -10.60 2.50 21.56
CA GLN A 103 -11.97 1.98 21.79
C GLN A 103 -11.98 0.45 21.77
N ALA A 104 -11.22 -0.18 20.87
CA ALA A 104 -11.09 -1.63 20.77
C ALA A 104 -10.32 -2.26 21.93
N GLY A 105 -9.60 -1.48 22.73
CA GLY A 105 -8.67 -2.00 23.75
C GLY A 105 -7.52 -2.79 23.11
N PHE A 106 -7.01 -2.35 21.99
CA PHE A 106 -5.95 -3.04 21.23
C PHE A 106 -4.70 -3.23 22.09
N THR A 107 -4.20 -4.46 22.14
CA THR A 107 -2.98 -4.83 22.89
C THR A 107 -1.89 -5.45 22.01
N GLY A 108 -2.15 -5.58 20.70
CA GLY A 108 -1.20 -6.09 19.74
C GLY A 108 -0.10 -5.07 19.38
N THR A 109 0.53 -5.25 18.24
CA THR A 109 1.61 -4.39 17.76
C THR A 109 1.12 -3.48 16.65
N LYS A 110 1.15 -2.14 16.84
CA LYS A 110 1.00 -1.15 15.77
C LYS A 110 2.34 -1.03 15.03
N VAL A 111 2.34 -1.19 13.71
CA VAL A 111 3.55 -1.16 12.88
C VAL A 111 3.40 -0.11 11.78
N ALA A 112 4.18 0.96 11.87
CA ALA A 112 4.34 1.92 10.78
C ALA A 112 5.08 1.27 9.61
N ALA A 113 4.35 0.89 8.57
CA ALA A 113 4.94 0.29 7.37
C ALA A 113 5.86 1.28 6.63
N SER A 114 5.56 2.57 6.72
CA SER A 114 6.33 3.69 6.13
C SER A 114 7.67 3.97 6.80
N ARG A 115 7.96 3.40 7.97
CA ARG A 115 9.15 3.77 8.75
C ARG A 115 10.43 3.69 7.92
N GLY A 116 11.14 4.84 7.78
CA GLY A 116 12.34 4.96 6.98
C GLY A 116 12.10 5.16 5.48
N ALA A 117 10.88 5.36 5.05
CA ALA A 117 10.56 5.83 3.70
C ALA A 117 11.14 7.24 3.49
N LYS A 118 11.52 7.54 2.25
CA LYS A 118 11.93 8.88 1.88
C LYS A 118 10.70 9.76 1.71
N THR A 119 10.58 10.80 2.53
CA THR A 119 9.41 11.65 2.56
C THR A 119 9.55 12.90 1.67
N ILE A 120 8.41 13.43 1.23
CA ILE A 120 8.23 14.75 0.68
C ILE A 120 7.59 15.60 1.76
N THR A 121 8.12 16.81 1.96
CA THR A 121 7.55 17.80 2.87
C THR A 121 7.14 19.01 2.03
N GLY A 122 5.99 19.55 2.27
CA GLY A 122 5.45 20.73 1.61
C GLY A 122 4.40 21.40 2.48
N ASP A 123 3.72 22.36 1.93
CA ASP A 123 2.61 23.04 2.59
C ASP A 123 1.33 22.25 2.34
N GLU A 124 0.51 22.05 3.38
CA GLU A 124 -0.82 21.40 3.24
C GLU A 124 -1.72 22.20 2.29
N GLU A 125 -1.53 23.50 2.24
CA GLU A 125 -2.27 24.36 1.34
C GLU A 125 -1.59 24.40 -0.02
N HIS A 126 -2.33 23.98 -0.97
CA HIS A 126 -2.02 23.92 -2.38
C HIS A 126 -1.38 25.24 -2.90
N PRO A 127 -0.45 25.19 -3.86
CA PRO A 127 0.14 26.38 -4.49
C PRO A 127 -0.91 27.36 -5.06
N ILE A 128 -2.14 26.92 -5.22
CA ILE A 128 -3.27 27.74 -5.67
C ILE A 128 -3.87 28.60 -4.55
N SER A 129 -3.80 28.19 -3.28
CA SER A 129 -4.46 28.92 -2.17
C SER A 129 -3.72 30.22 -1.78
N GLY A 130 -2.41 30.25 -1.97
CA GLY A 130 -1.57 31.39 -1.63
C GLY A 130 -1.42 31.66 -0.13
N LYS A 131 -1.77 30.70 0.74
CA LYS A 131 -1.57 30.78 2.17
C LYS A 131 -0.33 29.97 2.58
N GLU A 132 0.45 30.51 3.50
CA GLU A 132 1.56 29.78 4.13
C GLU A 132 0.99 28.89 5.24
N ALA A 133 1.10 27.57 5.09
CA ALA A 133 0.83 26.60 6.14
C ALA A 133 2.14 26.08 6.76
N ALA A 134 2.06 25.42 7.91
CA ALA A 134 3.21 24.72 8.46
C ALA A 134 3.59 23.55 7.54
N PRO A 135 4.90 23.28 7.33
CA PRO A 135 5.33 22.17 6.49
C PRO A 135 4.81 20.84 7.05
N VAL A 136 4.10 20.09 6.24
CA VAL A 136 3.56 18.78 6.59
C VAL A 136 4.23 17.72 5.71
N ILE A 137 4.31 16.47 6.20
CA ILE A 137 4.80 15.36 5.42
C ILE A 137 3.63 14.85 4.55
N ASP A 138 3.88 14.81 3.23
CA ASP A 138 2.97 14.14 2.30
C ASP A 138 2.86 12.65 2.65
N GLN A 139 1.63 12.22 2.88
CA GLN A 139 1.29 10.89 3.37
C GLN A 139 1.44 9.77 2.33
N HIS A 140 1.46 10.09 1.03
CA HIS A 140 1.35 9.13 -0.06
C HIS A 140 2.68 8.47 -0.46
N ALA A 141 3.56 8.20 0.52
CA ALA A 141 4.92 7.73 0.26
C ALA A 141 4.98 6.40 -0.51
N TRP A 142 3.96 5.56 -0.41
CA TRP A 142 3.86 4.30 -1.17
C TRP A 142 3.84 4.51 -2.69
N MET A 143 3.49 5.71 -3.17
CA MET A 143 3.44 6.00 -4.60
C MET A 143 4.82 6.03 -5.28
N ASP A 144 5.93 6.09 -4.54
CA ASP A 144 7.26 5.75 -5.06
C ASP A 144 7.52 4.24 -4.84
N PRO A 145 7.72 3.42 -5.90
CA PRO A 145 8.05 2.00 -5.74
C PRO A 145 9.26 1.73 -4.85
N LYS A 146 10.21 2.69 -4.74
CA LYS A 146 11.34 2.58 -3.82
C LYS A 146 10.91 2.65 -2.36
N ASN A 147 9.95 3.48 -2.04
CA ASN A 147 9.33 3.50 -0.72
C ASN A 147 8.50 2.23 -0.51
N GLY A 148 7.76 1.76 -1.52
CA GLY A 148 7.06 0.47 -1.47
C GLY A 148 7.98 -0.68 -1.04
N ILE A 149 9.25 -0.68 -1.47
CA ILE A 149 10.27 -1.65 -1.01
C ILE A 149 10.55 -1.50 0.51
N VAL A 150 10.53 -0.28 1.03
CA VAL A 150 10.71 -0.04 2.48
C VAL A 150 9.53 -0.62 3.25
N TYR A 151 8.29 -0.36 2.79
CA TYR A 151 7.08 -0.93 3.38
C TYR A 151 7.14 -2.46 3.44
N VAL A 152 7.47 -3.10 2.33
CA VAL A 152 7.57 -4.58 2.24
C VAL A 152 8.61 -5.14 3.22
N ARG A 153 9.74 -4.47 3.41
CA ARG A 153 10.75 -4.87 4.39
C ARG A 153 10.23 -4.78 5.83
N ASN A 154 9.56 -3.68 6.15
CA ASN A 154 8.99 -3.47 7.49
C ASN A 154 7.89 -4.49 7.79
N ILE A 155 7.03 -4.79 6.81
CA ILE A 155 6.00 -5.83 6.90
C ILE A 155 6.64 -7.19 7.18
N ALA A 156 7.62 -7.60 6.38
CA ALA A 156 8.28 -8.89 6.56
C ALA A 156 8.99 -9.02 7.91
N GLN A 157 9.62 -7.94 8.37
CA GLN A 157 10.28 -7.91 9.68
C GLN A 157 9.26 -8.09 10.81
N ALA A 158 8.15 -7.37 10.77
CA ALA A 158 7.13 -7.45 11.81
C ALA A 158 6.43 -8.82 11.83
N LEU A 159 6.07 -9.37 10.68
CA LEU A 159 5.49 -10.71 10.57
C LEU A 159 6.45 -11.78 11.13
N ALA A 160 7.74 -11.71 10.79
CA ALA A 160 8.75 -12.64 11.29
C ALA A 160 8.96 -12.57 12.82
N GLN A 161 8.62 -11.45 13.46
CA GLN A 161 8.69 -11.30 14.93
C GLN A 161 7.50 -11.94 15.64
N VAL A 162 6.29 -11.80 15.09
CA VAL A 162 5.06 -12.32 15.73
C VAL A 162 4.77 -13.76 15.39
N ASP A 163 5.30 -14.24 14.26
CA ASP A 163 5.20 -15.61 13.77
C ASP A 163 6.58 -16.14 13.34
N PRO A 164 7.45 -16.45 14.30
CA PRO A 164 8.80 -16.92 14.02
C PRO A 164 8.85 -18.25 13.25
N ALA A 165 7.81 -19.08 13.34
CA ALA A 165 7.73 -20.36 12.64
C ALA A 165 7.76 -20.18 11.11
N ASN A 166 7.12 -19.12 10.59
CA ASN A 166 7.04 -18.80 9.17
C ASN A 166 8.01 -17.68 8.74
N ALA A 167 8.94 -17.26 9.63
CA ALA A 167 9.84 -16.13 9.38
C ALA A 167 10.71 -16.28 8.13
N ALA A 168 11.11 -17.50 7.79
CA ALA A 168 11.91 -17.77 6.59
C ALA A 168 11.10 -17.54 5.30
N ASP A 169 9.83 -17.95 5.29
CA ASP A 169 8.95 -17.78 4.14
C ASP A 169 8.58 -16.29 3.94
N TYR A 170 8.26 -15.56 5.00
CA TYR A 170 8.04 -14.11 4.92
C TYR A 170 9.21 -13.36 4.29
N ARG A 171 10.46 -13.70 4.70
CA ARG A 171 11.66 -13.09 4.12
C ARG A 171 11.87 -13.47 2.66
N ALA A 172 11.61 -14.72 2.29
CA ALA A 172 11.74 -15.20 0.91
C ALA A 172 10.71 -14.53 -0.01
N ARG A 173 9.44 -14.44 0.43
CA ARG A 173 8.37 -13.76 -0.30
C ARG A 173 8.62 -12.26 -0.44
N ALA A 174 9.03 -11.60 0.64
CA ALA A 174 9.41 -10.20 0.58
C ALA A 174 10.56 -9.97 -0.42
N ALA A 175 11.58 -10.81 -0.41
CA ALA A 175 12.68 -10.71 -1.37
C ALA A 175 12.22 -10.88 -2.83
N ALA A 176 11.29 -11.79 -3.09
CA ALA A 176 10.69 -11.99 -4.41
C ALA A 176 9.84 -10.78 -4.84
N TYR A 177 9.00 -10.26 -3.95
CA TYR A 177 8.15 -9.10 -4.23
C TYR A 177 8.99 -7.82 -4.42
N ILE A 178 10.06 -7.62 -3.62
CA ILE A 178 11.01 -6.52 -3.81
C ILE A 178 11.64 -6.54 -5.21
N LYS A 179 11.99 -7.72 -5.75
CA LYS A 179 12.50 -7.82 -7.13
C LYS A 179 11.46 -7.35 -8.15
N GLN A 180 10.18 -7.65 -7.93
CA GLN A 180 9.10 -7.15 -8.80
C GLN A 180 8.97 -5.63 -8.72
N LEU A 181 9.02 -5.06 -7.50
CA LEU A 181 8.97 -3.61 -7.30
C LEU A 181 10.17 -2.88 -7.93
N GLN A 182 11.38 -3.47 -7.85
CA GLN A 182 12.56 -2.96 -8.55
C GLN A 182 12.37 -2.96 -10.07
N ALA A 183 11.75 -4.00 -10.62
CA ALA A 183 11.44 -4.07 -12.05
C ALA A 183 10.38 -3.03 -12.44
N VAL A 184 9.40 -2.75 -11.58
CA VAL A 184 8.40 -1.69 -11.79
C VAL A 184 9.07 -0.30 -11.78
N ASP A 185 9.96 -0.01 -10.81
CA ASP A 185 10.70 1.27 -10.78
C ASP A 185 11.56 1.46 -12.04
N ALA A 186 12.24 0.41 -12.49
CA ALA A 186 13.04 0.47 -13.73
C ALA A 186 12.16 0.68 -14.98
N TRP A 187 11.04 -0.03 -15.06
CA TRP A 187 10.07 0.10 -16.15
C TRP A 187 9.48 1.52 -16.21
N LEU A 188 9.00 2.04 -15.08
CA LEU A 188 8.46 3.40 -14.93
C LEU A 188 9.43 4.44 -15.49
N ARG A 189 10.72 4.37 -15.13
CA ARG A 189 11.74 5.31 -15.63
C ARG A 189 11.93 5.20 -17.12
N THR A 190 11.93 3.97 -17.66
CA THR A 190 12.04 3.73 -19.09
C THR A 190 10.85 4.29 -19.84
N GLU A 191 9.61 4.06 -19.35
CA GLU A 191 8.39 4.60 -19.96
C GLU A 191 8.43 6.13 -20.04
N MET A 192 8.89 6.79 -18.97
CA MET A 192 8.97 8.24 -18.94
C MET A 192 10.02 8.82 -19.89
N THR A 193 11.08 8.08 -20.25
CA THR A 193 12.03 8.57 -21.26
C THR A 193 11.40 8.78 -22.64
N THR A 194 10.30 8.10 -22.92
CA THR A 194 9.58 8.21 -24.19
C THR A 194 8.70 9.46 -24.31
N VAL A 195 8.47 10.19 -23.21
CA VAL A 195 7.70 11.42 -23.18
C VAL A 195 8.66 12.62 -23.15
N PRO A 196 8.56 13.59 -24.06
CA PRO A 196 9.37 14.81 -23.98
C PRO A 196 9.18 15.55 -22.65
N VAL A 197 10.25 16.08 -22.07
CA VAL A 197 10.20 16.78 -20.77
C VAL A 197 9.20 17.94 -20.79
N THR A 198 9.10 18.66 -21.91
CA THR A 198 8.18 19.78 -22.11
C THR A 198 6.71 19.38 -22.03
N LYS A 199 6.39 18.09 -22.22
CA LYS A 199 5.04 17.53 -22.13
C LYS A 199 4.71 16.92 -20.79
N ARG A 200 5.71 16.77 -19.88
CA ARG A 200 5.51 16.10 -18.58
C ARG A 200 4.87 17.01 -17.55
N ARG A 201 3.71 17.57 -17.91
CA ARG A 201 2.89 18.41 -17.07
C ARG A 201 1.49 17.84 -17.05
N VAL A 202 0.90 17.67 -15.86
CA VAL A 202 -0.41 17.06 -15.68
C VAL A 202 -1.16 17.73 -14.54
N ILE A 203 -2.49 17.65 -14.62
CA ILE A 203 -3.38 18.14 -13.57
C ILE A 203 -4.23 16.98 -13.10
N ALA A 204 -4.26 16.76 -11.79
CA ALA A 204 -5.08 15.74 -11.14
C ALA A 204 -6.12 16.37 -10.20
N SER A 205 -7.17 15.62 -9.89
CA SER A 205 -8.19 16.08 -8.93
C SER A 205 -7.71 16.08 -7.49
N HIS A 206 -6.74 15.23 -7.17
CA HIS A 206 -6.17 15.05 -5.83
C HIS A 206 -4.66 14.93 -5.87
N ASP A 207 -3.97 15.42 -4.85
CA ASP A 207 -2.50 15.47 -4.77
C ASP A 207 -1.87 14.22 -4.15
N SER A 208 -2.38 13.05 -4.49
CA SER A 208 -1.87 11.76 -4.00
C SER A 208 -0.64 11.23 -4.73
N LEU A 209 -0.23 11.85 -5.84
CA LEU A 209 0.73 11.27 -6.77
C LEU A 209 2.10 11.98 -6.80
N GLN A 210 2.41 12.88 -5.86
CA GLN A 210 3.67 13.65 -5.87
C GLN A 210 4.92 12.77 -5.81
N TYR A 211 4.88 11.66 -5.08
CA TYR A 211 6.01 10.73 -5.04
C TYR A 211 6.21 10.03 -6.38
N LEU A 212 5.13 9.61 -7.04
CA LEU A 212 5.18 9.02 -8.39
C LEU A 212 5.63 10.06 -9.42
N ALA A 213 5.11 11.27 -9.35
CA ALA A 213 5.48 12.39 -10.21
C ALA A 213 6.98 12.72 -10.08
N LYS A 214 7.48 12.81 -8.85
CA LYS A 214 8.91 13.05 -8.57
C LYS A 214 9.79 11.89 -9.06
N ALA A 215 9.38 10.64 -8.86
CA ALA A 215 10.10 9.47 -9.34
C ALA A 215 10.15 9.41 -10.87
N SER A 216 9.14 9.98 -11.54
CA SER A 216 8.94 9.98 -13.00
C SER A 216 9.45 11.24 -13.71
N GLY A 217 9.80 12.29 -12.97
CA GLY A 217 10.16 13.60 -13.54
C GLY A 217 8.97 14.30 -14.19
N ILE A 218 7.77 14.14 -13.61
CA ILE A 218 6.52 14.80 -14.00
C ILE A 218 6.30 16.01 -13.09
N THR A 219 5.76 17.09 -13.62
CA THR A 219 5.18 18.19 -12.86
C THR A 219 3.69 17.92 -12.69
N LEU A 220 3.28 17.63 -11.47
CA LEU A 220 1.88 17.43 -11.09
C LEU A 220 1.35 18.68 -10.41
N ILE A 221 0.17 19.12 -10.86
CA ILE A 221 -0.66 20.16 -10.22
C ILE A 221 -1.95 19.46 -9.83
N ALA A 222 -2.41 19.64 -8.61
CA ALA A 222 -3.67 19.06 -8.17
C ALA A 222 -4.68 20.16 -7.80
N ILE A 223 -5.97 19.86 -7.91
CA ILE A 223 -7.05 20.77 -7.52
C ILE A 223 -7.20 20.77 -6.01
N ASN A 224 -7.30 19.58 -5.43
CA ASN A 224 -7.34 19.37 -3.99
C ASN A 224 -5.91 19.19 -3.48
N GLY A 225 -5.68 19.57 -2.24
CA GLY A 225 -4.40 19.31 -1.55
C GLY A 225 -4.18 17.82 -1.28
N TRP A 226 -3.34 17.52 -0.30
CA TRP A 226 -3.02 16.15 0.10
C TRP A 226 -4.17 15.44 0.84
N THR A 227 -5.24 16.17 1.17
CA THR A 227 -6.40 15.58 1.84
C THR A 227 -7.69 15.83 1.05
N ASN A 228 -8.63 14.90 1.16
CA ASN A 228 -9.95 14.97 0.51
C ASN A 228 -11.00 15.73 1.35
N LYS A 229 -10.58 16.45 2.40
CA LYS A 229 -11.48 17.06 3.40
C LYS A 229 -12.20 18.32 2.95
N SER A 230 -11.72 18.98 1.91
CA SER A 230 -12.32 20.24 1.43
C SER A 230 -12.54 20.25 -0.07
N GLU A 231 -13.68 20.76 -0.50
CA GLU A 231 -13.90 21.05 -1.91
C GLU A 231 -13.22 22.38 -2.30
N PRO A 232 -12.66 22.47 -3.53
CA PRO A 232 -12.03 23.70 -3.99
C PRO A 232 -13.04 24.83 -4.14
N SER A 233 -12.65 26.02 -3.73
CA SER A 233 -13.46 27.23 -3.89
C SER A 233 -13.57 27.64 -5.36
N ALA A 234 -14.58 28.43 -5.70
CA ALA A 234 -14.74 28.99 -7.05
C ALA A 234 -13.51 29.82 -7.50
N ALA A 235 -12.84 30.50 -6.56
CA ALA A 235 -11.65 31.29 -6.84
C ALA A 235 -10.43 30.40 -7.15
N GLU A 236 -10.30 29.25 -6.51
CA GLU A 236 -9.25 28.28 -6.79
C GLU A 236 -9.46 27.62 -8.16
N LEU A 237 -10.68 27.22 -8.47
CA LEU A 237 -11.03 26.70 -9.79
C LEU A 237 -10.74 27.71 -10.90
N ALA A 238 -11.09 28.99 -10.71
CA ALA A 238 -10.82 30.04 -11.69
C ALA A 238 -9.31 30.26 -11.90
N ARG A 239 -8.49 30.24 -10.82
CA ARG A 239 -7.04 30.33 -10.93
C ARG A 239 -6.43 29.13 -11.66
N LEU A 240 -6.93 27.95 -11.38
CA LEU A 240 -6.47 26.75 -12.07
C LEU A 240 -6.84 26.79 -13.56
N SER A 241 -8.05 27.23 -13.92
CA SER A 241 -8.44 27.40 -15.32
C SER A 241 -7.50 28.35 -16.06
N GLN A 242 -7.15 29.49 -15.45
CA GLN A 242 -6.16 30.43 -16.02
C GLN A 242 -4.77 29.82 -16.16
N GLN A 243 -4.33 29.00 -15.20
CA GLN A 243 -3.04 28.31 -15.25
C GLN A 243 -3.03 27.25 -16.36
N ILE A 244 -4.10 26.47 -16.53
CA ILE A 244 -4.27 25.49 -17.62
C ILE A 244 -4.09 26.16 -18.97
N GLU A 245 -4.75 27.29 -19.18
CA GLU A 245 -4.67 28.05 -20.44
C GLU A 245 -3.26 28.62 -20.65
N ALA A 246 -2.66 29.23 -19.62
CA ALA A 246 -1.34 29.85 -19.71
C ALA A 246 -0.21 28.84 -19.97
N GLU A 247 -0.32 27.66 -19.38
CA GLU A 247 0.69 26.61 -19.47
C GLU A 247 0.43 25.58 -20.58
N HIS A 248 -0.68 25.70 -21.29
CA HIS A 248 -1.12 24.80 -22.36
C HIS A 248 -1.19 23.34 -21.91
N VAL A 249 -1.66 23.09 -20.68
CA VAL A 249 -1.86 21.72 -20.17
C VAL A 249 -3.21 21.20 -20.66
N HIS A 250 -3.16 20.15 -21.48
CA HIS A 250 -4.40 19.55 -22.02
C HIS A 250 -4.82 18.27 -21.31
N ALA A 251 -3.92 17.62 -20.56
CA ALA A 251 -4.17 16.35 -19.88
C ALA A 251 -4.65 16.57 -18.44
N LEU A 252 -5.92 16.30 -18.18
CA LEU A 252 -6.51 16.25 -16.85
C LEU A 252 -6.74 14.80 -16.42
N PHE A 253 -6.63 14.54 -15.12
CA PHE A 253 -6.84 13.20 -14.56
C PHE A 253 -7.77 13.25 -13.35
N LEU A 254 -8.68 12.28 -13.29
CA LEU A 254 -9.49 12.03 -12.11
C LEU A 254 -8.71 11.19 -11.12
N ASP A 255 -8.99 11.34 -9.84
CA ASP A 255 -8.66 10.34 -8.83
C ASP A 255 -9.86 9.40 -8.63
N SER A 256 -9.59 8.13 -8.36
CA SER A 256 -10.61 7.06 -8.31
C SER A 256 -11.61 7.20 -7.15
N ILE A 257 -11.25 7.97 -6.12
CA ILE A 257 -12.08 8.15 -4.91
C ILE A 257 -12.66 9.57 -4.78
N THR A 258 -12.31 10.50 -5.67
CA THR A 258 -12.80 11.88 -5.60
C THR A 258 -14.03 12.13 -6.49
N ASP A 259 -14.80 13.16 -6.15
CA ASP A 259 -15.94 13.59 -6.98
C ASP A 259 -15.43 14.23 -8.30
N PRO A 260 -15.84 13.73 -9.47
CA PRO A 260 -15.32 14.21 -10.74
C PRO A 260 -15.85 15.57 -11.17
N ARG A 261 -16.93 16.09 -10.54
CA ARG A 261 -17.66 17.28 -11.01
C ARG A 261 -16.80 18.54 -11.14
N ALA A 262 -15.87 18.76 -10.20
CA ALA A 262 -14.97 19.91 -10.26
C ALA A 262 -14.04 19.82 -11.47
N MET A 263 -13.46 18.65 -11.73
CA MET A 263 -12.59 18.40 -12.87
C MET A 263 -13.35 18.46 -14.21
N GLU A 264 -14.56 17.92 -14.27
CA GLU A 264 -15.44 17.99 -15.45
C GLU A 264 -15.79 19.44 -15.81
N ARG A 265 -16.03 20.27 -14.80
CA ARG A 265 -16.27 21.70 -15.00
C ARG A 265 -15.05 22.40 -15.59
N ILE A 266 -13.86 22.18 -15.04
CA ILE A 266 -12.60 22.73 -15.55
C ILE A 266 -12.35 22.27 -16.98
N ALA A 267 -12.52 20.99 -17.27
CA ALA A 267 -12.38 20.45 -18.62
C ALA A 267 -13.27 21.21 -19.62
N LYS A 268 -14.53 21.47 -19.24
CA LYS A 268 -15.50 22.20 -20.07
C LYS A 268 -15.14 23.68 -20.26
N GLU A 269 -14.61 24.32 -19.22
CA GLU A 269 -14.28 25.77 -19.26
C GLU A 269 -12.97 26.01 -20.05
N THR A 270 -11.98 25.13 -19.96
CA THR A 270 -10.66 25.31 -20.57
C THR A 270 -10.47 24.60 -21.90
N GLY A 271 -11.36 23.66 -22.25
CA GLY A 271 -11.19 22.78 -23.40
C GLY A 271 -10.13 21.67 -23.19
N ALA A 272 -9.59 21.54 -21.98
CA ALA A 272 -8.71 20.42 -21.62
C ALA A 272 -9.49 19.10 -21.57
N VAL A 273 -8.78 17.96 -21.65
CA VAL A 273 -9.40 16.64 -21.80
C VAL A 273 -9.12 15.79 -20.57
N ILE A 274 -10.17 15.23 -19.97
CA ILE A 274 -10.03 14.18 -18.97
C ILE A 274 -9.42 12.96 -19.68
N SER A 275 -8.20 12.62 -19.30
CA SER A 275 -7.36 11.63 -20.00
C SER A 275 -7.37 10.26 -19.34
N GLY A 276 -7.96 10.15 -18.16
CA GLY A 276 -8.15 8.90 -17.43
C GLY A 276 -8.34 9.10 -15.95
N THR A 277 -8.49 8.00 -15.24
CA THR A 277 -8.58 7.92 -13.78
C THR A 277 -7.29 7.33 -13.22
N LEU A 278 -6.78 7.92 -12.14
CA LEU A 278 -5.58 7.48 -11.41
C LEU A 278 -5.99 6.92 -10.06
N TYR A 279 -5.15 6.07 -9.51
CA TYR A 279 -5.36 5.38 -8.23
C TYR A 279 -4.25 5.79 -7.26
N GLY A 280 -4.51 6.74 -6.37
CA GLY A 280 -3.54 7.19 -5.36
C GLY A 280 -3.68 6.44 -4.04
N ASP A 281 -4.85 6.50 -3.43
CA ASP A 281 -5.11 6.09 -2.05
C ASP A 281 -5.73 4.72 -1.93
N SER A 282 -6.32 4.21 -3.00
CA SER A 282 -7.06 2.96 -2.99
C SER A 282 -6.82 2.12 -4.22
N LEU A 283 -6.75 0.82 -4.04
CA LEU A 283 -6.78 -0.12 -5.17
C LEU A 283 -8.19 -0.20 -5.76
N SER A 284 -8.30 -0.59 -7.02
CA SER A 284 -9.57 -1.02 -7.59
C SER A 284 -9.99 -2.39 -7.02
N LYS A 285 -11.23 -2.78 -7.26
CA LYS A 285 -11.68 -4.14 -6.93
C LYS A 285 -10.82 -5.18 -7.65
N PRO A 286 -10.69 -6.40 -7.08
CA PRO A 286 -9.96 -7.48 -7.74
C PRO A 286 -10.44 -7.71 -9.18
N GLY A 287 -9.48 -7.82 -10.11
CA GLY A 287 -9.76 -7.93 -11.55
C GLY A 287 -10.06 -6.60 -12.26
N GLY A 288 -10.04 -5.47 -11.55
CA GLY A 288 -10.06 -4.14 -12.14
C GLY A 288 -8.67 -3.68 -12.61
N GLU A 289 -8.58 -2.43 -13.07
CA GLU A 289 -7.37 -1.88 -13.70
C GLU A 289 -6.19 -1.70 -12.73
N ALA A 290 -6.46 -1.57 -11.43
CA ALA A 290 -5.51 -1.34 -10.35
C ALA A 290 -5.79 -2.26 -9.15
N GLY A 291 -6.03 -3.56 -9.40
CA GLY A 291 -6.44 -4.53 -8.39
C GLY A 291 -5.33 -4.93 -7.41
N THR A 292 -4.06 -4.65 -7.74
CA THR A 292 -2.87 -4.84 -6.90
C THR A 292 -2.00 -3.61 -6.93
N TYR A 293 -1.10 -3.46 -5.96
CA TYR A 293 -0.18 -2.31 -5.92
C TYR A 293 0.68 -2.20 -7.20
N ILE A 294 1.17 -3.31 -7.73
CA ILE A 294 1.95 -3.30 -8.98
C ILE A 294 1.08 -2.90 -10.17
N GLU A 295 -0.15 -3.40 -10.24
CA GLU A 295 -1.09 -3.03 -11.30
C GLU A 295 -1.46 -1.55 -11.21
N MET A 296 -1.69 -1.02 -10.00
CA MET A 296 -1.96 0.39 -9.73
C MET A 296 -0.84 1.27 -10.30
N VAL A 297 0.42 1.04 -9.92
CA VAL A 297 1.55 1.82 -10.42
C VAL A 297 1.68 1.72 -11.95
N ARG A 298 1.45 0.53 -12.53
CA ARG A 298 1.51 0.33 -13.98
C ARG A 298 0.38 1.06 -14.70
N HIS A 299 -0.84 0.97 -14.19
CA HIS A 299 -2.00 1.66 -14.72
C HIS A 299 -1.77 3.17 -14.72
N ASP A 300 -1.36 3.74 -13.58
CA ASP A 300 -1.16 5.18 -13.44
C ASP A 300 -0.07 5.70 -14.37
N VAL A 301 1.07 5.01 -14.46
CA VAL A 301 2.15 5.40 -15.37
C VAL A 301 1.70 5.33 -16.82
N ALA A 302 0.97 4.30 -17.23
CA ALA A 302 0.46 4.17 -18.60
C ALA A 302 -0.57 5.26 -18.92
N THR A 303 -1.47 5.53 -17.99
CA THR A 303 -2.53 6.56 -18.11
C THR A 303 -1.93 7.97 -18.17
N LEU A 304 -0.98 8.28 -17.28
CA LEU A 304 -0.24 9.55 -17.29
C LEU A 304 0.52 9.74 -18.61
N LYS A 305 1.23 8.70 -19.06
CA LYS A 305 1.96 8.73 -20.34
C LYS A 305 1.04 9.03 -21.53
N ALA A 306 -0.10 8.33 -21.61
CA ALA A 306 -1.07 8.51 -22.70
C ALA A 306 -1.67 9.91 -22.71
N GLY A 307 -1.96 10.48 -21.52
CA GLY A 307 -2.46 11.84 -21.39
C GLY A 307 -1.41 12.89 -21.78
N MET A 308 -0.19 12.78 -21.27
CA MET A 308 0.91 13.71 -21.56
C MET A 308 1.27 13.80 -23.05
N GLN A 309 0.99 12.77 -23.82
CA GLN A 309 1.17 12.83 -25.29
C GLN A 309 0.26 13.85 -25.96
N LYS A 310 -0.86 14.24 -25.29
CA LYS A 310 -1.84 15.23 -25.79
C LYS A 310 -1.43 16.68 -25.53
N ASN A 311 -0.49 16.92 -24.59
CA ASN A 311 0.09 18.24 -24.30
C ASN A 311 0.95 18.79 -25.45
#